data_a54b68616635e433068ddb014bc339ac
#
_entry.id   a54b68616635e433068ddb014bc339ac
#
_cell.length_a   1.000
_cell.length_b   1.000
_cell.length_c   1.000
_cell.angle_alpha   90.00
_cell.angle_beta   90.00
_cell.angle_gamma   90.00
#
_symmetry.space_group_name_H-M   'P 1'
#
loop_
_entity.id
_entity.type
_entity.pdbx_description
1 polymer ?
#
loop_
_entity_poly.entity_id
_entity_poly.type
_entity_poly.pdbx_seq_one_letter_code
_entity_poly.pdbx_strand_id
1 'polypeptide(L)'
;MIKKKLISNKFIYYIYKWLKIIRNKKSSHHFGEFGEDIFINRFFKNINNGFYVDVGCYHPHKGSLTNLLYKRGWSGMNIDISKTSIDLFNLIRKKDINLNCAISNFIGETNFYENSLINQQNSLIKNNNNQSEKKISCFTLDKILEKHKINNLHYLNVDVEGNELNVIKSINLKKYKPLLISIESNDIILEDYLKDDTFKHLVDNEYVFINKIGVTNIFVHKTYKTKISELISI
;
A
#
# COMPACT_ATOMS: atom_id res chain seq x y z
N MET A 1 -28.97 -7.85 0.91
CA MET A 1 -29.19 -8.97 1.88
C MET A 1 -28.72 -10.34 1.36
N ILE A 2 -28.98 -10.74 0.12
CA ILE A 2 -28.60 -12.03 -0.47
C ILE A 2 -27.07 -12.23 -0.53
N LYS A 3 -26.26 -11.22 -0.92
CA LYS A 3 -24.78 -11.31 -0.97
C LYS A 3 -24.14 -11.61 0.39
N LYS A 4 -24.62 -11.03 1.50
CA LYS A 4 -24.09 -11.30 2.84
C LYS A 4 -24.34 -12.74 3.29
N LYS A 5 -25.51 -13.31 2.95
CA LYS A 5 -25.88 -14.69 3.31
C LYS A 5 -25.14 -15.75 2.50
N LEU A 6 -24.79 -15.47 1.24
CA LEU A 6 -23.96 -16.32 0.38
C LEU A 6 -22.50 -16.43 0.87
N ILE A 7 -21.97 -15.36 1.47
CA ILE A 7 -20.56 -15.29 1.93
C ILE A 7 -20.38 -15.88 3.33
N SER A 8 -21.45 -16.11 4.09
CA SER A 8 -21.37 -16.84 5.37
C SER A 8 -21.01 -18.33 5.18
N ASN A 9 -21.22 -18.88 4.00
CA ASN A 9 -20.78 -20.23 3.66
C ASN A 9 -19.30 -20.21 3.22
N LYS A 10 -18.43 -20.90 4.00
CA LYS A 10 -16.99 -20.97 3.75
C LYS A 10 -16.63 -21.41 2.33
N PHE A 11 -17.37 -22.36 1.77
CA PHE A 11 -17.13 -22.89 0.43
C PHE A 11 -17.46 -21.85 -0.65
N ILE A 12 -18.62 -21.18 -0.55
CA ILE A 12 -19.04 -20.13 -1.49
C ILE A 12 -18.07 -18.94 -1.41
N TYR A 13 -17.64 -18.58 -0.20
CA TYR A 13 -16.63 -17.52 -0.01
C TYR A 13 -15.28 -17.89 -0.65
N TYR A 14 -14.87 -19.15 -0.57
CA TYR A 14 -13.66 -19.65 -1.22
C TYR A 14 -13.75 -19.54 -2.75
N ILE A 15 -14.87 -20.00 -3.34
CA ILE A 15 -15.13 -19.85 -4.78
C ILE A 15 -15.12 -18.38 -5.19
N TYR A 16 -15.77 -17.52 -4.42
CA TYR A 16 -15.79 -16.07 -4.68
C TYR A 16 -14.39 -15.47 -4.73
N LYS A 17 -13.50 -15.85 -3.80
CA LYS A 17 -12.10 -15.41 -3.80
C LYS A 17 -11.37 -15.85 -5.08
N TRP A 18 -11.50 -17.10 -5.47
CA TRP A 18 -10.90 -17.62 -6.70
C TRP A 18 -11.41 -16.92 -7.96
N LEU A 19 -12.71 -16.71 -8.07
CA LEU A 19 -13.29 -15.98 -9.19
C LEU A 19 -12.79 -14.54 -9.28
N LYS A 20 -12.60 -13.86 -8.13
CA LYS A 20 -12.00 -12.51 -8.09
C LYS A 20 -10.56 -12.51 -8.61
N ILE A 21 -9.76 -13.50 -8.23
CA ILE A 21 -8.37 -13.64 -8.69
C ILE A 21 -8.34 -13.89 -10.20
N ILE A 22 -9.12 -14.87 -10.70
CA ILE A 22 -9.11 -15.24 -12.12
C ILE A 22 -9.60 -14.09 -12.97
N ARG A 23 -10.71 -13.43 -12.59
CA ARG A 23 -11.28 -12.33 -13.37
C ARG A 23 -10.34 -11.12 -13.47
N ASN A 24 -9.47 -10.92 -12.47
CA ASN A 24 -8.50 -9.84 -12.43
C ASN A 24 -7.10 -10.26 -12.92
N LYS A 25 -6.94 -11.52 -13.38
CA LYS A 25 -5.71 -12.02 -13.99
C LYS A 25 -5.68 -11.63 -15.49
N LYS A 26 -5.76 -10.32 -15.80
CA LYS A 26 -5.42 -9.88 -17.15
C LYS A 26 -3.92 -10.08 -17.35
N SER A 27 -3.53 -10.54 -18.53
CA SER A 27 -2.15 -10.50 -19.00
C SER A 27 -1.81 -9.02 -19.30
N SER A 28 -1.49 -8.27 -18.28
CA SER A 28 -1.05 -6.90 -18.41
C SER A 28 0.44 -6.84 -18.13
N HIS A 29 1.15 -6.01 -18.88
CA HIS A 29 2.56 -5.72 -18.61
C HIS A 29 2.75 -4.89 -17.32
N HIS A 30 1.67 -4.30 -16.80
CA HIS A 30 1.59 -3.52 -15.57
C HIS A 30 0.36 -3.90 -14.75
N PHE A 31 0.38 -3.58 -13.46
CA PHE A 31 -0.67 -3.88 -12.48
C PHE A 31 -1.19 -2.62 -11.78
N GLY A 32 -0.37 -1.58 -11.65
CA GLY A 32 -0.77 -0.25 -11.23
C GLY A 32 -1.83 0.36 -12.16
N GLU A 33 -2.60 1.30 -11.68
CA GLU A 33 -3.71 1.91 -12.45
C GLU A 33 -3.18 2.77 -13.61
N PHE A 34 -2.06 3.46 -13.40
CA PHE A 34 -1.42 4.38 -14.35
C PHE A 34 -0.02 3.91 -14.79
N GLY A 35 0.39 2.67 -14.43
CA GLY A 35 1.70 2.11 -14.75
C GLY A 35 2.81 2.50 -13.77
N GLU A 36 2.48 2.97 -12.58
CA GLU A 36 3.41 3.35 -11.51
C GLU A 36 4.35 2.20 -11.13
N ASP A 37 3.81 0.98 -11.13
CA ASP A 37 4.53 -0.25 -10.84
C ASP A 37 5.68 -0.52 -11.82
N ILE A 38 5.57 -0.08 -13.08
CA ILE A 38 6.66 -0.14 -14.07
C ILE A 38 7.81 0.76 -13.62
N PHE A 39 7.50 2.01 -13.23
CA PHE A 39 8.50 2.94 -12.74
C PHE A 39 9.21 2.39 -11.50
N ILE A 40 8.45 1.92 -10.51
CA ILE A 40 8.95 1.35 -9.27
C ILE A 40 9.82 0.12 -9.55
N ASN A 41 9.35 -0.80 -10.40
CA ASN A 41 10.11 -1.99 -10.78
C ASN A 41 11.43 -1.63 -11.49
N ARG A 42 11.43 -0.60 -12.34
CA ARG A 42 12.63 -0.10 -13.01
C ARG A 42 13.59 0.58 -12.04
N PHE A 43 13.08 1.37 -11.09
CA PHE A 43 13.88 1.98 -10.03
C PHE A 43 14.70 0.94 -9.27
N PHE A 44 14.09 -0.20 -8.97
CA PHE A 44 14.73 -1.29 -8.24
C PHE A 44 15.41 -2.34 -9.15
N LYS A 45 15.66 -2.06 -10.44
CA LYS A 45 16.19 -3.07 -11.40
C LYS A 45 17.44 -3.79 -10.92
N ASN A 46 18.31 -3.12 -10.16
CA ASN A 46 19.59 -3.64 -9.66
C ASN A 46 19.49 -4.26 -8.25
N ILE A 47 18.30 -4.32 -7.64
CA ILE A 47 18.10 -4.94 -6.33
C ILE A 47 17.29 -6.23 -6.52
N ASN A 48 17.92 -7.37 -6.34
CA ASN A 48 17.28 -8.67 -6.58
C ASN A 48 16.43 -9.15 -5.40
N ASN A 49 16.87 -8.89 -4.17
CA ASN A 49 16.21 -9.34 -2.95
C ASN A 49 15.90 -8.13 -2.07
N GLY A 50 14.77 -7.48 -2.32
CA GLY A 50 14.30 -6.36 -1.53
C GLY A 50 13.13 -6.74 -0.63
N PHE A 51 12.79 -5.80 0.26
CA PHE A 51 11.61 -5.90 1.11
C PHE A 51 10.75 -4.65 0.94
N TYR A 52 9.45 -4.86 0.75
CA TYR A 52 8.46 -3.77 0.65
C TYR A 52 7.44 -3.83 1.78
N VAL A 53 6.83 -2.70 2.08
CA VAL A 53 5.61 -2.59 2.87
C VAL A 53 4.56 -1.88 2.03
N ASP A 54 3.37 -2.48 1.96
CA ASP A 54 2.23 -2.02 1.17
C ASP A 54 1.04 -1.80 2.13
N VAL A 55 0.78 -0.55 2.49
CA VAL A 55 -0.30 -0.15 3.40
C VAL A 55 -1.48 0.34 2.58
N GLY A 56 -2.64 -0.33 2.71
CA GLY A 56 -3.78 -0.20 1.82
C GLY A 56 -3.63 -1.06 0.56
N CYS A 57 -3.13 -2.29 0.73
CA CYS A 57 -2.68 -3.13 -0.38
C CYS A 57 -3.80 -3.64 -1.32
N TYR A 58 -5.06 -3.51 -0.95
CA TYR A 58 -6.28 -3.79 -1.72
C TYR A 58 -6.33 -5.17 -2.39
N HIS A 59 -5.57 -5.42 -3.46
CA HIS A 59 -5.64 -6.64 -4.25
C HIS A 59 -4.26 -7.09 -4.75
N PRO A 60 -3.90 -8.40 -4.70
CA PRO A 60 -2.55 -8.88 -5.05
C PRO A 60 -2.12 -8.68 -6.51
N HIS A 61 -3.06 -8.35 -7.41
CA HIS A 61 -2.80 -8.09 -8.83
C HIS A 61 -3.33 -6.73 -9.30
N LYS A 62 -4.63 -6.47 -9.14
CA LYS A 62 -5.27 -5.25 -9.66
C LYS A 62 -4.89 -4.05 -8.79
N GLY A 63 -4.40 -2.97 -9.38
CA GLY A 63 -3.97 -1.75 -8.67
C GLY A 63 -2.69 -1.93 -7.84
N SER A 64 -2.01 -3.09 -7.92
CA SER A 64 -0.89 -3.39 -7.03
C SER A 64 0.42 -2.81 -7.54
N LEU A 65 1.01 -1.90 -6.78
CA LEU A 65 2.32 -1.32 -7.06
C LEU A 65 3.48 -2.25 -6.70
N THR A 66 3.21 -3.31 -5.92
CA THR A 66 4.23 -4.25 -5.42
C THR A 66 4.27 -5.59 -6.18
N ASN A 67 3.31 -5.84 -7.09
CA ASN A 67 3.21 -7.15 -7.74
C ASN A 67 4.40 -7.48 -8.67
N LEU A 68 4.96 -6.51 -9.39
CA LEU A 68 6.14 -6.73 -10.21
C LEU A 68 7.37 -7.06 -9.36
N LEU A 69 7.53 -6.41 -8.20
CA LEU A 69 8.61 -6.71 -7.25
C LEU A 69 8.46 -8.12 -6.69
N TYR A 70 7.26 -8.51 -6.26
CA TYR A 70 6.97 -9.88 -5.79
C TYR A 70 7.30 -10.93 -6.85
N LYS A 71 6.92 -10.71 -8.11
CA LYS A 71 7.26 -11.61 -9.24
C LYS A 71 8.76 -11.72 -9.47
N ARG A 72 9.54 -10.71 -9.12
CA ARG A 72 11.01 -10.73 -9.18
C ARG A 72 11.66 -11.43 -7.98
N GLY A 73 10.88 -11.96 -7.05
CA GLY A 73 11.37 -12.68 -5.88
C GLY A 73 11.54 -11.86 -4.61
N TRP A 74 11.10 -10.59 -4.61
CA TRP A 74 11.02 -9.80 -3.38
C TRP A 74 10.01 -10.41 -2.42
N SER A 75 10.19 -10.16 -1.15
CA SER A 75 9.19 -10.40 -0.10
C SER A 75 8.71 -9.08 0.47
N GLY A 76 7.58 -9.11 1.16
CA GLY A 76 7.05 -7.89 1.73
C GLY A 76 6.02 -8.12 2.83
N MET A 77 5.43 -7.01 3.22
CA MET A 77 4.33 -6.94 4.16
C MET A 77 3.17 -6.20 3.50
N ASN A 78 2.02 -6.86 3.43
CA ASN A 78 0.80 -6.30 2.89
C ASN A 78 -0.19 -6.07 4.03
N ILE A 79 -0.68 -4.86 4.18
CA ILE A 79 -1.55 -4.45 5.28
C ILE A 79 -2.82 -3.82 4.72
N ASP A 80 -3.97 -4.28 5.20
CA ASP A 80 -5.26 -3.74 4.77
C ASP A 80 -6.32 -3.91 5.87
N ILE A 81 -7.23 -2.95 5.97
CA ILE A 81 -8.40 -3.03 6.86
C ILE A 81 -9.44 -4.02 6.35
N SER A 82 -9.47 -4.33 5.06
CA SER A 82 -10.35 -5.33 4.46
C SER A 82 -9.80 -6.74 4.69
N LYS A 83 -10.50 -7.51 5.52
CA LYS A 83 -10.19 -8.91 5.70
C LYS A 83 -10.18 -9.70 4.38
N THR A 84 -11.08 -9.36 3.46
CA THR A 84 -11.17 -10.03 2.16
C THR A 84 -9.95 -9.75 1.30
N SER A 85 -9.41 -8.54 1.31
CA SER A 85 -8.15 -8.19 0.65
C SER A 85 -7.02 -9.07 1.18
N ILE A 86 -6.84 -9.14 2.49
CA ILE A 86 -5.80 -9.96 3.12
C ILE A 86 -5.97 -11.46 2.84
N ASP A 87 -7.20 -11.96 2.80
CA ASP A 87 -7.45 -13.36 2.40
C ASP A 87 -7.01 -13.65 0.95
N LEU A 88 -7.12 -12.67 0.02
CA LEU A 88 -6.59 -12.80 -1.34
C LEU A 88 -5.06 -12.82 -1.35
N PHE A 89 -4.41 -11.95 -0.57
CA PHE A 89 -2.95 -11.96 -0.42
C PHE A 89 -2.45 -13.29 0.16
N ASN A 90 -3.10 -13.84 1.17
CA ASN A 90 -2.77 -15.15 1.75
C ASN A 90 -2.85 -16.30 0.73
N LEU A 91 -3.71 -16.20 -0.27
CA LEU A 91 -3.81 -17.20 -1.34
C LEU A 91 -2.69 -17.08 -2.36
N ILE A 92 -2.28 -15.85 -2.70
CA ILE A 92 -1.41 -15.56 -3.85
C ILE A 92 0.03 -15.25 -3.42
N ARG A 93 0.22 -14.45 -2.36
CA ARG A 93 1.52 -13.99 -1.88
C ARG A 93 1.91 -14.67 -0.58
N LYS A 94 2.08 -16.00 -0.66
CA LYS A 94 2.32 -16.86 0.51
C LYS A 94 3.65 -16.61 1.23
N LYS A 95 4.61 -15.96 0.57
CA LYS A 95 5.91 -15.60 1.15
C LYS A 95 5.86 -14.28 1.91
N ASP A 96 4.80 -13.51 1.72
CA ASP A 96 4.65 -12.21 2.35
C ASP A 96 3.96 -12.34 3.72
N ILE A 97 4.17 -11.33 4.54
CA ILE A 97 3.44 -11.11 5.79
C ILE A 97 2.17 -10.35 5.44
N ASN A 98 0.99 -10.94 5.66
CA ASN A 98 -0.29 -10.34 5.30
C ASN A 98 -1.10 -10.06 6.57
N LEU A 99 -1.38 -8.79 6.86
CA LEU A 99 -1.94 -8.33 8.12
C LEU A 99 -3.28 -7.62 7.92
N ASN A 100 -4.32 -8.09 8.59
CA ASN A 100 -5.60 -7.40 8.64
C ASN A 100 -5.66 -6.49 9.86
N CYS A 101 -5.20 -5.26 9.69
CA CYS A 101 -5.23 -4.21 10.71
C CYS A 101 -5.20 -2.82 10.06
N ALA A 102 -5.51 -1.81 10.84
CA ALA A 102 -5.29 -0.41 10.48
C ALA A 102 -3.88 0.03 10.87
N ILE A 103 -3.32 0.97 10.11
CA ILE A 103 -2.10 1.70 10.46
C ILE A 103 -2.44 3.17 10.67
N SER A 104 -2.02 3.71 11.80
CA SER A 104 -2.14 5.12 12.15
C SER A 104 -1.10 5.50 13.20
N ASN A 105 -1.13 6.73 13.69
CA ASN A 105 -0.17 7.26 14.67
C ASN A 105 -0.45 6.87 16.14
N PHE A 106 -1.30 5.86 16.38
CA PHE A 106 -1.62 5.34 17.70
C PHE A 106 -1.80 3.81 17.68
N ILE A 107 -1.81 3.20 18.89
CA ILE A 107 -2.05 1.77 19.09
C ILE A 107 -3.36 1.61 19.86
N GLY A 108 -4.25 0.73 19.39
CA GLY A 108 -5.54 0.44 20.03
C GLY A 108 -6.55 -0.14 19.06
N GLU A 109 -7.80 0.25 19.20
CA GLU A 109 -8.87 -0.04 18.25
C GLU A 109 -9.36 1.24 17.60
N THR A 110 -9.80 1.14 16.35
CA THR A 110 -10.42 2.24 15.61
C THR A 110 -11.62 1.74 14.83
N ASN A 111 -12.51 2.64 14.46
CA ASN A 111 -13.57 2.35 13.53
C ASN A 111 -13.06 2.51 12.10
N PHE A 112 -13.54 1.67 11.20
CA PHE A 112 -13.37 1.85 9.77
C PHE A 112 -14.70 1.72 9.05
N TYR A 113 -14.78 2.29 7.87
CA TYR A 113 -15.99 2.40 7.09
C TYR A 113 -15.86 1.58 5.81
N GLU A 114 -16.73 0.58 5.67
CA GLU A 114 -16.70 -0.36 4.56
C GLU A 114 -17.84 -0.08 3.59
N ASN A 115 -17.50 0.23 2.34
CA ASN A 115 -18.49 0.40 1.26
C ASN A 115 -18.94 -0.95 0.68
N SER A 116 -18.02 -1.91 0.57
CA SER A 116 -18.32 -3.27 0.11
C SER A 116 -17.22 -4.23 0.58
N LEU A 117 -17.43 -5.54 0.41
CA LEU A 117 -16.50 -6.58 0.84
C LEU A 117 -15.10 -6.49 0.21
N ILE A 118 -14.99 -5.97 -0.98
CA ILE A 118 -13.74 -5.61 -1.65
C ILE A 118 -13.97 -4.28 -2.34
N ASN A 119 -13.51 -3.21 -1.75
CA ASN A 119 -13.58 -1.88 -2.33
C ASN A 119 -12.29 -1.14 -2.04
N GLN A 120 -11.81 -0.41 -3.01
CA GLN A 120 -10.67 0.50 -2.87
C GLN A 120 -10.96 1.63 -1.86
N GLN A 121 -12.22 2.01 -1.68
CA GLN A 121 -12.66 3.13 -0.84
C GLN A 121 -13.01 2.75 0.61
N ASN A 122 -12.48 1.65 1.15
CA ASN A 122 -12.56 1.38 2.57
C ASN A 122 -11.55 2.27 3.31
N SER A 123 -12.00 3.05 4.29
CA SER A 123 -11.20 4.10 4.92
C SER A 123 -11.45 4.17 6.43
N LEU A 124 -10.52 4.77 7.16
CA LEU A 124 -10.74 5.20 8.54
C LEU A 124 -11.59 6.48 8.61
N ILE A 125 -11.77 7.16 7.49
CA ILE A 125 -12.57 8.37 7.36
C ILE A 125 -13.93 8.03 6.77
N LYS A 126 -15.02 8.53 7.38
CA LYS A 126 -16.38 8.33 6.89
C LYS A 126 -16.65 9.26 5.71
N ASN A 127 -16.80 8.70 4.52
CA ASN A 127 -16.99 9.46 3.28
C ASN A 127 -18.46 9.58 2.85
N ASN A 128 -19.36 8.67 3.28
CA ASN A 128 -20.79 8.73 2.98
C ASN A 128 -21.66 7.98 4.02
N ASN A 129 -22.98 8.21 3.99
CA ASN A 129 -23.92 7.65 4.96
C ASN A 129 -24.26 6.16 4.76
N ASN A 130 -23.87 5.56 3.64
CA ASN A 130 -24.20 4.17 3.30
C ASN A 130 -23.10 3.17 3.66
N GLN A 131 -22.02 3.63 4.30
CA GLN A 131 -20.92 2.79 4.75
C GLN A 131 -21.29 2.05 6.04
N SER A 132 -20.89 0.78 6.14
CA SER A 132 -20.99 0.03 7.39
C SER A 132 -19.76 0.32 8.25
N GLU A 133 -20.01 0.72 9.50
CA GLU A 133 -18.97 0.92 10.50
C GLU A 133 -18.58 -0.40 11.14
N LYS A 134 -17.28 -0.63 11.29
CA LYS A 134 -16.70 -1.81 11.92
C LYS A 134 -15.49 -1.41 12.75
N LYS A 135 -15.16 -2.22 13.76
CA LYS A 135 -13.95 -2.05 14.57
C LYS A 135 -12.80 -2.90 14.04
N ILE A 136 -11.59 -2.35 14.17
CA ILE A 136 -10.35 -3.03 13.80
C ILE A 136 -9.21 -2.61 14.73
N SER A 137 -8.28 -3.52 14.98
CA SER A 137 -7.04 -3.19 15.70
C SER A 137 -6.19 -2.23 14.86
N CYS A 138 -5.67 -1.20 15.53
CA CYS A 138 -4.82 -0.18 14.94
C CYS A 138 -3.42 -0.22 15.56
N PHE A 139 -2.40 -0.08 14.74
CA PHE A 139 -1.00 -0.08 15.16
C PHE A 139 -0.23 1.05 14.48
N THR A 140 0.89 1.43 15.08
CA THR A 140 1.90 2.21 14.39
C THR A 140 2.72 1.29 13.48
N LEU A 141 3.21 1.84 12.35
CA LEU A 141 4.04 1.06 11.43
C LEU A 141 5.35 0.62 12.11
N ASP A 142 5.95 1.48 12.95
CA ASP A 142 7.11 1.11 13.78
C ASP A 142 6.85 -0.16 14.60
N LYS A 143 5.71 -0.22 15.29
CA LYS A 143 5.37 -1.38 16.14
C LYS A 143 5.25 -2.65 15.33
N ILE A 144 4.66 -2.58 14.14
CA ILE A 144 4.52 -3.72 13.24
C ILE A 144 5.89 -4.16 12.72
N LEU A 145 6.72 -3.24 12.25
CA LEU A 145 8.06 -3.55 11.76
C LEU A 145 8.96 -4.16 12.83
N GLU A 146 8.90 -3.64 14.06
CA GLU A 146 9.63 -4.19 15.22
C GLU A 146 9.16 -5.61 15.58
N LYS A 147 7.85 -5.82 15.67
CA LYS A 147 7.24 -7.13 15.96
C LYS A 147 7.71 -8.21 14.98
N HIS A 148 7.83 -7.87 13.71
CA HIS A 148 8.24 -8.78 12.65
C HIS A 148 9.75 -8.75 12.36
N LYS A 149 10.54 -8.00 13.16
CA LYS A 149 12.01 -7.89 13.07
C LYS A 149 12.48 -7.42 11.69
N ILE A 150 11.74 -6.51 11.07
CA ILE A 150 12.10 -5.94 9.78
C ILE A 150 13.13 -4.83 10.03
N ASN A 151 14.34 -5.00 9.53
CA ASN A 151 15.43 -4.03 9.69
C ASN A 151 15.75 -3.29 8.37
N ASN A 152 15.47 -3.92 7.23
CA ASN A 152 15.74 -3.37 5.91
C ASN A 152 14.44 -3.18 5.16
N LEU A 153 14.01 -1.94 5.02
CA LEU A 153 12.84 -1.56 4.23
C LEU A 153 13.33 -0.82 2.97
N HIS A 154 13.06 -1.38 1.80
CA HIS A 154 13.49 -0.78 0.54
C HIS A 154 12.40 0.10 -0.07
N TYR A 155 11.16 -0.33 0.01
CA TYR A 155 10.03 0.35 -0.59
C TYR A 155 8.85 0.40 0.38
N LEU A 156 8.25 1.59 0.52
CA LEU A 156 7.03 1.82 1.27
C LEU A 156 5.97 2.39 0.33
N ASN A 157 4.84 1.70 0.20
CA ASN A 157 3.64 2.21 -0.44
C ASN A 157 2.58 2.55 0.62
N VAL A 158 1.91 3.69 0.48
CA VAL A 158 0.82 4.14 1.35
C VAL A 158 -0.34 4.64 0.50
N ASP A 159 -1.47 3.94 0.62
CA ASP A 159 -2.71 4.22 -0.10
C ASP A 159 -3.87 3.83 0.83
N VAL A 160 -4.30 4.75 1.69
CA VAL A 160 -5.24 4.47 2.80
C VAL A 160 -6.45 5.40 2.83
N GLU A 161 -6.70 6.08 1.68
CA GLU A 161 -7.90 6.88 1.47
C GLU A 161 -8.10 7.98 2.53
N GLY A 162 -7.07 8.82 2.71
CA GLY A 162 -7.10 10.05 3.51
C GLY A 162 -6.41 9.98 4.88
N ASN A 163 -5.75 8.88 5.25
CA ASN A 163 -5.00 8.76 6.51
C ASN A 163 -3.47 8.68 6.29
N GLU A 164 -2.97 9.05 5.12
CA GLU A 164 -1.58 8.91 4.67
C GLU A 164 -0.60 9.60 5.62
N LEU A 165 -0.90 10.83 6.04
CA LEU A 165 -0.06 11.59 6.97
C LEU A 165 0.15 10.84 8.30
N ASN A 166 -0.90 10.25 8.87
CA ASN A 166 -0.80 9.52 10.13
C ASN A 166 -0.01 8.22 9.96
N VAL A 167 -0.16 7.53 8.81
CA VAL A 167 0.65 6.35 8.49
C VAL A 167 2.13 6.73 8.41
N ILE A 168 2.48 7.79 7.68
CA ILE A 168 3.87 8.24 7.53
C ILE A 168 4.45 8.76 8.85
N LYS A 169 3.67 9.41 9.70
CA LYS A 169 4.10 9.81 11.05
C LYS A 169 4.28 8.62 12.00
N SER A 170 3.72 7.47 11.68
CA SER A 170 3.79 6.26 12.52
C SER A 170 5.06 5.42 12.30
N ILE A 171 5.91 5.81 11.35
CA ILE A 171 7.19 5.16 11.07
C ILE A 171 8.37 6.09 11.37
N ASN A 172 9.40 5.56 12.00
CA ASN A 172 10.68 6.26 12.18
C ASN A 172 11.48 6.24 10.87
N LEU A 173 11.28 7.24 10.02
CA LEU A 173 11.94 7.38 8.73
C LEU A 173 13.47 7.49 8.84
N LYS A 174 14.01 7.96 9.98
CA LYS A 174 15.47 8.02 10.23
C LYS A 174 16.06 6.63 10.51
N LYS A 175 15.26 5.73 11.11
CA LYS A 175 15.66 4.34 11.41
C LYS A 175 15.55 3.45 10.19
N TYR A 176 14.39 3.41 9.55
CA TYR A 176 14.09 2.46 8.47
C TYR A 176 14.54 2.91 7.09
N LYS A 177 14.55 4.21 6.82
CA LYS A 177 15.04 4.85 5.59
C LYS A 177 14.66 4.10 4.30
N PRO A 178 13.37 3.84 4.01
CA PRO A 178 13.01 3.25 2.73
C PRO A 178 13.62 4.04 1.58
N LEU A 179 14.15 3.35 0.57
CA LEU A 179 14.82 4.00 -0.56
C LEU A 179 13.84 4.80 -1.40
N LEU A 180 12.62 4.27 -1.53
CA LEU A 180 11.52 4.87 -2.27
C LEU A 180 10.25 4.79 -1.45
N ILE A 181 9.48 5.87 -1.46
CA ILE A 181 8.14 5.96 -0.88
C ILE A 181 7.19 6.39 -1.99
N SER A 182 6.07 5.69 -2.14
CA SER A 182 4.92 6.15 -2.93
C SER A 182 3.74 6.43 -2.01
N ILE A 183 3.05 7.53 -2.27
CA ILE A 183 1.89 7.95 -1.49
C ILE A 183 0.79 8.39 -2.43
N GLU A 184 -0.40 7.84 -2.25
CA GLU A 184 -1.59 8.36 -2.92
C GLU A 184 -2.00 9.72 -2.35
N SER A 185 -2.46 10.60 -3.22
CA SER A 185 -3.08 11.86 -2.83
C SER A 185 -4.21 12.19 -3.79
N ASN A 186 -5.34 12.61 -3.24
CA ASN A 186 -6.47 13.13 -4.02
C ASN A 186 -6.19 14.49 -4.66
N ASP A 187 -5.10 15.17 -4.30
CA ASP A 187 -4.68 16.41 -4.93
C ASP A 187 -4.21 16.16 -6.37
N ILE A 188 -5.07 16.44 -7.34
CA ILE A 188 -4.75 16.29 -8.75
C ILE A 188 -3.71 17.31 -9.18
N ILE A 189 -3.77 18.53 -8.61
CA ILE A 189 -2.89 19.66 -8.93
C ILE A 189 -1.63 19.55 -8.07
N LEU A 190 -0.48 19.51 -8.73
CA LEU A 190 0.82 19.39 -8.05
C LEU A 190 1.07 20.54 -7.06
N GLU A 191 0.69 21.77 -7.41
CA GLU A 191 0.87 22.94 -6.56
C GLU A 191 0.15 22.85 -5.21
N ASP A 192 -1.00 22.16 -5.18
CA ASP A 192 -1.75 21.95 -3.94
C ASP A 192 -1.09 20.84 -3.11
N TYR A 193 -0.65 19.76 -3.75
CA TYR A 193 0.10 18.69 -3.07
C TYR A 193 1.41 19.21 -2.44
N LEU A 194 2.12 20.16 -3.06
CA LEU A 194 3.33 20.75 -2.48
C LEU A 194 3.08 21.49 -1.16
N LYS A 195 1.83 21.86 -0.87
CA LYS A 195 1.42 22.49 0.39
C LYS A 195 0.91 21.48 1.42
N ASP A 196 0.70 20.22 1.01
CA ASP A 196 0.21 19.16 1.87
C ASP A 196 1.19 18.85 3.01
N ASP A 197 0.66 18.50 4.17
CA ASP A 197 1.49 18.22 5.35
C ASP A 197 2.25 16.89 5.22
N THR A 198 1.78 15.94 4.40
CA THR A 198 2.49 14.71 4.09
C THR A 198 3.74 15.01 3.26
N PHE A 199 3.60 15.88 2.26
CA PHE A 199 4.72 16.37 1.46
C PHE A 199 5.79 17.03 2.35
N LYS A 200 5.39 18.00 3.18
CA LYS A 200 6.30 18.71 4.09
C LYS A 200 7.01 17.74 5.04
N HIS A 201 6.25 16.82 5.65
CA HIS A 201 6.81 15.83 6.57
C HIS A 201 7.88 14.94 5.90
N LEU A 202 7.67 14.52 4.65
CA LEU A 202 8.66 13.73 3.91
C LEU A 202 9.91 14.56 3.58
N VAL A 203 9.75 15.80 3.13
CA VAL A 203 10.87 16.71 2.83
C VAL A 203 11.71 16.97 4.08
N ASP A 204 11.08 17.20 5.22
CA ASP A 204 11.75 17.40 6.53
C ASP A 204 12.50 16.14 7.00
N ASN A 205 12.08 14.96 6.52
CA ASN A 205 12.75 13.68 6.78
C ASN A 205 13.68 13.22 5.64
N GLU A 206 14.21 14.18 4.86
CA GLU A 206 15.25 13.96 3.85
C GLU A 206 14.79 13.19 2.60
N TYR A 207 13.50 13.22 2.28
CA TYR A 207 12.97 12.70 1.04
C TYR A 207 12.83 13.78 -0.02
N VAL A 208 13.14 13.43 -1.25
CA VAL A 208 13.02 14.29 -2.42
C VAL A 208 11.88 13.80 -3.28
N PHE A 209 10.93 14.67 -3.58
CA PHE A 209 9.89 14.40 -4.56
C PHE A 209 10.50 14.27 -5.95
N ILE A 210 10.20 13.20 -6.66
CA ILE A 210 10.82 12.94 -7.98
C ILE A 210 9.80 12.79 -9.09
N ASN A 211 8.57 12.34 -8.79
CA ASN A 211 7.56 12.13 -9.81
C ASN A 211 6.15 12.08 -9.22
N LYS A 212 5.16 12.40 -10.06
CA LYS A 212 3.74 12.13 -9.84
C LYS A 212 3.21 11.35 -11.04
N ILE A 213 2.62 10.18 -10.79
CA ILE A 213 2.01 9.32 -11.82
C ILE A 213 0.57 9.09 -11.42
N GLY A 214 -0.37 9.71 -12.16
CA GLY A 214 -1.77 9.74 -11.76
C GLY A 214 -1.95 10.40 -10.39
N VAL A 215 -2.49 9.66 -9.44
CA VAL A 215 -2.70 10.09 -8.05
C VAL A 215 -1.53 9.73 -7.13
N THR A 216 -0.54 8.99 -7.62
CA THR A 216 0.60 8.49 -6.84
C THR A 216 1.78 9.44 -6.90
N ASN A 217 2.20 9.93 -5.74
CA ASN A 217 3.37 10.78 -5.55
C ASN A 217 4.57 9.95 -5.12
N ILE A 218 5.73 10.13 -5.76
CA ILE A 218 6.92 9.30 -5.58
C ILE A 218 8.05 10.11 -4.99
N PHE A 219 8.61 9.61 -3.90
CA PHE A 219 9.72 10.20 -3.16
C PHE A 219 10.89 9.24 -3.06
N VAL A 220 12.10 9.78 -3.10
CA VAL A 220 13.35 9.04 -2.92
C VAL A 220 14.14 9.66 -1.77
N HIS A 221 14.73 8.84 -0.91
CA HIS A 221 15.61 9.35 0.13
C HIS A 221 16.83 10.03 -0.50
N LYS A 222 17.23 11.20 0.02
CA LYS A 222 18.27 12.08 -0.58
C LYS A 222 19.61 11.37 -0.85
N THR A 223 19.98 10.36 -0.05
CA THR A 223 21.22 9.58 -0.26
C THR A 223 21.23 8.79 -1.57
N TYR A 224 20.06 8.60 -2.20
CA TYR A 224 19.91 7.90 -3.48
C TYR A 224 19.62 8.85 -4.66
N LYS A 225 19.64 10.17 -4.43
CA LYS A 225 19.38 11.17 -5.48
C LYS A 225 20.31 11.03 -6.69
N THR A 226 21.58 10.68 -6.47
CA THR A 226 22.55 10.45 -7.54
C THR A 226 22.20 9.24 -8.42
N LYS A 227 21.53 8.22 -7.88
CA LYS A 227 21.08 7.06 -8.66
C LYS A 227 19.90 7.35 -9.56
N ILE A 228 19.18 8.45 -9.35
CA ILE A 228 18.05 8.84 -10.20
C ILE A 228 18.55 9.18 -11.60
N SER A 229 19.68 9.87 -11.73
CA SER A 229 20.29 10.17 -13.03
C SER A 229 20.69 8.91 -13.81
N GLU A 230 21.16 7.87 -13.13
CA GLU A 230 21.48 6.55 -13.73
C GLU A 230 20.24 5.76 -14.17
N LEU A 231 19.07 6.04 -13.56
CA LEU A 231 17.81 5.38 -13.89
C LEU A 231 17.11 6.01 -15.10
N ILE A 232 17.38 7.30 -15.34
CA ILE A 232 16.80 8.08 -16.44
C ILE A 232 17.70 8.04 -17.67
N SER A 233 19.02 7.82 -17.54
CA SER A 233 19.92 7.58 -18.67
C SER A 233 19.61 6.20 -19.29
N ILE A 234 18.97 6.26 -20.44
CA ILE A 234 18.68 5.11 -21.33
C ILE A 234 19.94 4.79 -22.13
#